data_972983d6448a11d5a5a94defcddda0e7
#
_entry.id   972983d6448a11d5a5a94defcddda0e7
#
_cell.length_a   1.000
_cell.length_b   1.000
_cell.length_c   1.000
_cell.angle_alpha   90.00
_cell.angle_beta   90.00
_cell.angle_gamma   90.00
#
_symmetry.space_group_name_H-M   'P 1'
#
loop_
_entity.id
_entity.type
_entity.pdbx_description
1 polymer ?
#
loop_
_entity_poly.entity_id
_entity_poly.type
_entity_poly.pdbx_seq_one_letter_code
_entity_poly.pdbx_strand_id
1 'polypeptide(L)'
;MKTLLVSFVFLIAGTTSAFADNGLVTVSSKYSVAETMDRFEAAAKADKFQIFTRVDFQPLAAANGGNVRPNQLLIFGRGGVLPPLLPSTPVVAIDLPLKALAWEDANGKVWLTYNSGEYLKDRHAIIGKDDVLKRVTEVTQSLAKKAVE
;
A
#
# COMPACT_ATOMS: atom_id res chain seq x y z
N MET A 1 11.09 56.97 -17.25
CA MET A 1 10.64 56.11 -16.13
C MET A 1 10.44 54.71 -16.68
N LYS A 2 11.35 53.77 -16.35
CA LYS A 2 11.24 52.35 -16.78
C LYS A 2 10.78 51.53 -15.60
N THR A 3 9.55 51.00 -15.68
CA THR A 3 8.94 50.17 -14.64
C THR A 3 9.47 48.75 -14.81
N LEU A 4 10.22 48.26 -13.82
CA LEU A 4 10.67 46.85 -13.74
C LEU A 4 9.50 46.03 -13.16
N LEU A 5 8.98 45.13 -13.97
CA LEU A 5 8.07 44.04 -13.50
C LEU A 5 8.92 42.90 -12.93
N VAL A 6 8.86 42.71 -11.62
CA VAL A 6 9.46 41.55 -10.94
C VAL A 6 8.43 40.44 -10.93
N SER A 7 8.64 39.43 -11.79
CA SER A 7 7.82 38.19 -11.76
C SER A 7 8.25 37.31 -10.60
N PHE A 8 7.37 37.13 -9.61
CA PHE A 8 7.56 36.20 -8.50
C PHE A 8 7.16 34.80 -8.99
N VAL A 9 8.15 33.95 -9.24
CA VAL A 9 7.92 32.53 -9.53
C VAL A 9 7.71 31.82 -8.18
N PHE A 10 6.49 31.39 -7.89
CA PHE A 10 6.19 30.53 -6.75
C PHE A 10 6.65 29.10 -7.07
N LEU A 11 7.79 28.71 -6.51
CA LEU A 11 8.28 27.33 -6.57
C LEU A 11 7.51 26.51 -5.52
N ILE A 12 6.50 25.76 -5.96
CA ILE A 12 5.82 24.79 -5.10
C ILE A 12 6.79 23.60 -4.90
N ALA A 13 7.52 23.64 -3.80
CA ALA A 13 8.30 22.50 -3.33
C ALA A 13 7.32 21.44 -2.81
N GLY A 14 7.04 20.45 -3.64
CA GLY A 14 6.35 19.25 -3.20
C GLY A 14 7.21 18.53 -2.16
N THR A 15 6.79 18.55 -0.90
CA THR A 15 7.43 17.76 0.16
C THR A 15 7.10 16.29 -0.04
N THR A 16 7.99 15.58 -0.73
CA THR A 16 8.02 14.12 -0.68
C THR A 16 8.53 13.74 0.69
N SER A 17 7.65 13.27 1.58
CA SER A 17 8.07 12.65 2.84
C SER A 17 8.82 11.37 2.51
N ALA A 18 10.15 11.39 2.63
CA ALA A 18 10.97 10.20 2.62
C ALA A 18 10.74 9.48 3.96
N PHE A 19 9.85 8.49 3.96
CA PHE A 19 9.83 7.50 5.03
C PHE A 19 11.09 6.64 4.87
N ALA A 20 11.72 6.26 6.00
CA ALA A 20 12.85 5.32 5.97
C ALA A 20 12.47 4.10 5.13
N ASP A 21 13.41 3.64 4.31
CA ASP A 21 13.20 2.48 3.42
C ASP A 21 13.12 1.20 4.27
N ASN A 22 11.94 0.97 4.82
CA ASN A 22 11.56 -0.24 5.56
C ASN A 22 10.77 -1.22 4.68
N GLY A 23 10.79 -1.00 3.36
CA GLY A 23 10.06 -1.79 2.38
C GLY A 23 8.56 -1.50 2.30
N LEU A 24 8.06 -0.51 3.03
CA LEU A 24 6.69 -0.02 2.92
C LEU A 24 6.58 1.01 1.79
N VAL A 25 5.63 0.80 0.90
CA VAL A 25 5.21 1.81 -0.07
C VAL A 25 3.95 2.48 0.45
N THR A 26 3.99 3.81 0.60
CA THR A 26 2.86 4.60 1.10
C THR A 26 2.51 5.69 0.11
N VAL A 27 1.24 5.73 -0.30
CA VAL A 27 0.69 6.72 -1.24
C VAL A 27 -0.52 7.44 -0.62
N SER A 28 -0.67 8.73 -0.87
CA SER A 28 -1.81 9.48 -0.36
C SER A 28 -3.07 9.17 -1.16
N SER A 29 -4.21 9.06 -0.48
CA SER A 29 -5.52 8.95 -1.10
C SER A 29 -6.30 10.25 -0.97
N LYS A 30 -7.11 10.57 -1.98
CA LYS A 30 -8.08 11.68 -1.94
C LYS A 30 -9.45 11.25 -1.41
N TYR A 31 -9.62 9.98 -1.09
CA TYR A 31 -10.86 9.37 -0.62
C TYR A 31 -10.79 9.07 0.88
N SER A 32 -11.93 8.75 1.48
CA SER A 32 -11.97 8.20 2.84
C SER A 32 -11.28 6.83 2.91
N VAL A 33 -10.94 6.38 4.12
CA VAL A 33 -10.34 5.03 4.32
C VAL A 33 -11.24 3.94 3.76
N ALA A 34 -12.55 4.00 4.04
CA ALA A 34 -13.51 3.02 3.56
C ALA A 34 -13.58 3.00 2.02
N GLU A 35 -13.70 4.17 1.39
CA GLU A 35 -13.77 4.29 -0.06
C GLU A 35 -12.46 3.88 -0.74
N THR A 36 -11.31 4.27 -0.19
CA THR A 36 -9.99 3.83 -0.69
C THR A 36 -9.91 2.31 -0.71
N MET A 37 -10.37 1.67 0.37
CA MET A 37 -10.34 0.22 0.48
C MET A 37 -11.36 -0.46 -0.45
N ASP A 38 -12.57 0.11 -0.62
CA ASP A 38 -13.57 -0.39 -1.57
C ASP A 38 -13.03 -0.36 -3.02
N ARG A 39 -12.37 0.72 -3.39
CA ARG A 39 -11.75 0.90 -4.70
C ARG A 39 -10.60 -0.07 -4.92
N PHE A 40 -9.74 -0.26 -3.90
CA PHE A 40 -8.65 -1.22 -3.96
C PHE A 40 -9.18 -2.65 -4.13
N GLU A 41 -10.18 -3.03 -3.33
CA GLU A 41 -10.82 -4.35 -3.39
C GLU A 41 -11.47 -4.60 -4.76
N ALA A 42 -12.19 -3.61 -5.31
CA ALA A 42 -12.78 -3.69 -6.63
C ALA A 42 -11.72 -3.89 -7.72
N ALA A 43 -10.62 -3.12 -7.67
CA ALA A 43 -9.51 -3.26 -8.59
C ALA A 43 -8.84 -4.63 -8.49
N ALA A 44 -8.61 -5.13 -7.27
CA ALA A 44 -8.04 -6.46 -7.04
C ALA A 44 -8.94 -7.58 -7.61
N LYS A 45 -10.25 -7.50 -7.39
CA LYS A 45 -11.22 -8.45 -7.95
C LYS A 45 -11.24 -8.40 -9.48
N ALA A 46 -11.20 -7.22 -10.09
CA ALA A 46 -11.14 -7.05 -11.54
C ALA A 46 -9.88 -7.70 -12.15
N ASP A 47 -8.76 -7.61 -11.45
CA ASP A 47 -7.47 -8.24 -11.82
C ASP A 47 -7.39 -9.72 -11.34
N LYS A 48 -8.54 -10.33 -10.96
CA LYS A 48 -8.68 -11.74 -10.57
C LYS A 48 -7.88 -12.15 -9.33
N PHE A 49 -7.68 -11.22 -8.40
CA PHE A 49 -7.19 -11.55 -7.08
C PHE A 49 -8.33 -12.09 -6.21
N GLN A 50 -8.03 -13.09 -5.42
CA GLN A 50 -8.88 -13.55 -4.33
C GLN A 50 -8.77 -12.59 -3.15
N ILE A 51 -9.90 -12.19 -2.59
CA ILE A 51 -9.96 -11.47 -1.32
C ILE A 51 -10.18 -12.51 -0.24
N PHE A 52 -9.28 -12.55 0.74
CA PHE A 52 -9.37 -13.48 1.87
C PHE A 52 -10.16 -12.88 3.01
N THR A 53 -9.84 -11.64 3.40
CA THR A 53 -10.55 -10.92 4.45
C THR A 53 -10.28 -9.44 4.39
N ARG A 54 -11.19 -8.66 4.95
CA ARG A 54 -11.01 -7.23 5.26
C ARG A 54 -11.24 -7.03 6.75
N VAL A 55 -10.30 -6.38 7.41
CA VAL A 55 -10.33 -6.10 8.84
C VAL A 55 -10.52 -4.61 9.04
N ASP A 56 -11.55 -4.23 9.79
CA ASP A 56 -11.73 -2.85 10.27
C ASP A 56 -11.28 -2.76 11.72
N PHE A 57 -10.28 -1.95 11.98
CA PHE A 57 -9.70 -1.83 13.32
C PHE A 57 -10.49 -0.91 14.25
N GLN A 58 -11.36 -0.04 13.73
CA GLN A 58 -12.16 0.85 14.59
C GLN A 58 -13.13 0.07 15.50
N PRO A 59 -14.03 -0.78 14.97
CA PRO A 59 -14.93 -1.54 15.83
C PRO A 59 -14.18 -2.54 16.74
N LEU A 60 -13.05 -3.08 16.28
CA LEU A 60 -12.23 -3.97 17.11
C LEU A 60 -11.62 -3.24 18.30
N ALA A 61 -11.11 -2.02 18.10
CA ALA A 61 -10.58 -1.19 19.17
C ALA A 61 -11.71 -0.77 20.15
N ALA A 62 -12.85 -0.32 19.61
CA ALA A 62 -14.00 0.12 20.42
C ALA A 62 -14.54 -1.00 21.33
N ALA A 63 -14.59 -2.23 20.84
CA ALA A 63 -15.01 -3.39 21.64
C ALA A 63 -14.09 -3.66 22.85
N ASN A 64 -12.86 -3.13 22.82
CA ASN A 64 -11.88 -3.25 23.90
C ASN A 64 -11.61 -1.93 24.64
N GLY A 65 -12.53 -0.96 24.53
CA GLY A 65 -12.43 0.35 25.20
C GLY A 65 -11.43 1.31 24.56
N GLY A 66 -10.89 0.99 23.37
CA GLY A 66 -9.98 1.83 22.63
C GLY A 66 -10.71 2.72 21.61
N ASN A 67 -10.03 3.79 21.17
CA ASN A 67 -10.48 4.64 20.08
C ASN A 67 -9.31 4.86 19.12
N VAL A 68 -9.48 4.40 17.88
CA VAL A 68 -8.48 4.55 16.82
C VAL A 68 -9.10 5.29 15.63
N ARG A 69 -8.27 5.99 14.88
CA ARG A 69 -8.70 6.60 13.61
C ARG A 69 -9.09 5.53 12.60
N PRO A 70 -9.84 5.88 11.54
CA PRO A 70 -10.15 4.96 10.46
C PRO A 70 -8.91 4.22 9.99
N ASN A 71 -8.99 2.89 9.99
CA ASN A 71 -7.88 2.00 9.66
C ASN A 71 -8.42 0.64 9.22
N GLN A 72 -8.16 0.26 7.97
CA GLN A 72 -8.68 -0.97 7.39
C GLN A 72 -7.60 -1.72 6.63
N LEU A 73 -7.48 -3.02 6.88
CA LEU A 73 -6.56 -3.93 6.22
C LEU A 73 -7.31 -4.87 5.28
N LEU A 74 -6.83 -4.99 4.04
CA LEU A 74 -7.27 -6.01 3.10
C LEU A 74 -6.18 -7.06 2.93
N ILE A 75 -6.55 -8.33 3.08
CA ILE A 75 -5.70 -9.48 2.77
C ILE A 75 -6.17 -10.07 1.45
N PHE A 76 -5.28 -10.09 0.46
CA PHE A 76 -5.59 -10.49 -0.90
C PHE A 76 -4.42 -11.24 -1.53
N GLY A 77 -4.70 -12.06 -2.54
CA GLY A 77 -3.63 -12.82 -3.19
C GLY A 77 -4.10 -13.53 -4.45
N ARG A 78 -3.13 -14.05 -5.16
CA ARG A 78 -3.35 -14.89 -6.32
C ARG A 78 -2.32 -16.03 -6.30
N GLY A 79 -2.78 -17.25 -6.56
CA GLY A 79 -1.96 -18.47 -6.42
C GLY A 79 -0.67 -18.50 -7.22
N GLY A 80 -0.53 -17.65 -8.24
CA GLY A 80 0.67 -17.62 -9.10
C GLY A 80 1.97 -17.16 -8.44
N VAL A 81 1.91 -16.55 -7.23
CA VAL A 81 3.11 -16.14 -6.48
C VAL A 81 3.67 -17.29 -5.64
N LEU A 82 2.82 -18.20 -5.20
CA LEU A 82 3.20 -19.28 -4.27
C LEU A 82 4.15 -20.31 -4.87
N PRO A 83 3.88 -20.90 -6.05
CA PRO A 83 4.74 -21.95 -6.61
C PRO A 83 6.20 -21.53 -6.82
N PRO A 84 6.53 -20.32 -7.28
CA PRO A 84 7.92 -19.92 -7.46
C PRO A 84 8.66 -19.55 -6.16
N LEU A 85 7.96 -19.22 -5.06
CA LEU A 85 8.59 -18.77 -3.82
C LEU A 85 8.64 -19.84 -2.73
N LEU A 86 7.54 -20.53 -2.47
CA LEU A 86 7.42 -21.44 -1.34
C LEU A 86 8.39 -22.62 -1.36
N PRO A 87 8.71 -23.27 -2.50
CA PRO A 87 9.62 -24.41 -2.50
C PRO A 87 11.05 -24.06 -2.06
N SER A 88 11.50 -22.84 -2.34
CA SER A 88 12.87 -22.40 -2.00
C SER A 88 12.91 -21.59 -0.70
N THR A 89 11.83 -20.94 -0.31
CA THR A 89 11.77 -20.04 0.84
C THR A 89 10.42 -20.20 1.55
N PRO A 90 10.18 -21.32 2.25
CA PRO A 90 8.86 -21.59 2.85
C PRO A 90 8.42 -20.53 3.88
N VAL A 91 9.37 -19.92 4.59
CA VAL A 91 9.09 -18.89 5.61
C VAL A 91 8.49 -17.60 5.04
N VAL A 92 8.57 -17.36 3.72
CA VAL A 92 7.92 -16.20 3.08
C VAL A 92 6.39 -16.25 3.24
N ALA A 93 5.84 -17.41 3.53
CA ALA A 93 4.41 -17.58 3.77
C ALA A 93 3.87 -16.73 4.93
N ILE A 94 4.72 -16.29 5.88
CA ILE A 94 4.30 -15.38 6.96
C ILE A 94 3.87 -13.99 6.42
N ASP A 95 4.43 -13.56 5.28
CA ASP A 95 4.10 -12.30 4.63
C ASP A 95 3.09 -12.46 3.48
N LEU A 96 2.69 -13.69 3.18
CA LEU A 96 1.66 -14.01 2.19
C LEU A 96 0.38 -14.49 2.89
N PRO A 97 -0.80 -14.25 2.33
CA PRO A 97 -1.12 -13.43 1.15
C PRO A 97 -0.69 -11.97 1.30
N LEU A 98 -0.71 -11.21 0.19
CA LEU A 98 -0.39 -9.78 0.20
C LEU A 98 -1.40 -9.00 1.05
N LYS A 99 -0.97 -7.82 1.51
CA LYS A 99 -1.77 -6.96 2.38
C LYS A 99 -1.71 -5.52 1.87
N ALA A 100 -2.83 -4.81 1.98
CA ALA A 100 -2.92 -3.37 1.76
C ALA A 100 -3.67 -2.75 2.93
N LEU A 101 -3.14 -1.65 3.47
CA LEU A 101 -3.67 -0.93 4.62
C LEU A 101 -4.09 0.47 4.19
N ALA A 102 -5.37 0.83 4.32
CA ALA A 102 -5.82 2.21 4.24
C ALA A 102 -5.99 2.77 5.66
N TRP A 103 -5.42 3.95 5.92
CA TRP A 103 -5.40 4.53 7.25
C TRP A 103 -5.39 6.05 7.23
N GLU A 104 -5.95 6.67 8.28
CA GLU A 104 -5.99 8.11 8.46
C GLU A 104 -4.97 8.55 9.51
N ASP A 105 -4.16 9.55 9.16
CA ASP A 105 -3.16 10.14 10.06
C ASP A 105 -3.78 11.16 11.03
N ALA A 106 -2.94 11.72 11.91
CA ALA A 106 -3.36 12.70 12.91
C ALA A 106 -3.94 13.99 12.31
N ASN A 107 -3.63 14.28 11.05
CA ASN A 107 -4.08 15.47 10.34
C ASN A 107 -5.36 15.21 9.51
N GLY A 108 -5.92 14.00 9.57
CA GLY A 108 -7.08 13.60 8.78
C GLY A 108 -6.74 13.25 7.34
N LYS A 109 -5.44 13.10 7.00
CA LYS A 109 -5.01 12.70 5.67
C LYS A 109 -5.04 11.17 5.55
N VAL A 110 -5.60 10.71 4.45
CA VAL A 110 -5.73 9.25 4.19
C VAL A 110 -4.55 8.77 3.34
N TRP A 111 -4.05 7.62 3.73
CA TRP A 111 -2.93 6.93 3.13
C TRP A 111 -3.28 5.49 2.80
N LEU A 112 -2.68 4.97 1.73
CA LEU A 112 -2.68 3.55 1.38
C LEU A 112 -1.24 3.04 1.44
N THR A 113 -1.02 1.99 2.23
CA THR A 113 0.30 1.41 2.50
C THR A 113 0.31 -0.08 2.17
N TYR A 114 1.40 -0.57 1.59
CA TYR A 114 1.60 -1.99 1.28
C TYR A 114 3.10 -2.33 1.26
N ASN A 115 3.44 -3.62 1.34
CA ASN A 115 4.82 -4.08 1.20
C ASN A 115 5.21 -4.22 -0.28
N SER A 116 6.43 -3.80 -0.62
CA SER A 116 7.02 -4.02 -1.94
C SER A 116 7.52 -5.47 -2.11
N GLY A 117 7.85 -5.84 -3.35
CA GLY A 117 8.53 -7.12 -3.60
C GLY A 117 9.96 -7.12 -3.04
N GLU A 118 10.61 -5.96 -3.02
CA GLU A 118 11.94 -5.76 -2.43
C GLU A 118 11.92 -6.06 -0.93
N TYR A 119 10.87 -5.62 -0.22
CA TYR A 119 10.68 -6.00 1.17
C TYR A 119 10.69 -7.51 1.38
N LEU A 120 9.97 -8.25 0.54
CA LEU A 120 9.95 -9.72 0.63
C LEU A 120 11.32 -10.31 0.33
N LYS A 121 12.02 -9.75 -0.67
CA LYS A 121 13.38 -10.17 -1.04
C LYS A 121 14.34 -10.05 0.12
N ASP A 122 14.41 -8.88 0.71
CA ASP A 122 15.38 -8.55 1.75
C ASP A 122 15.07 -9.26 3.06
N ARG A 123 13.79 -9.24 3.48
CA ARG A 123 13.36 -9.91 4.70
C ARG A 123 13.61 -11.41 4.71
N HIS A 124 13.42 -12.06 3.57
CA HIS A 124 13.49 -13.51 3.44
C HIS A 124 14.73 -14.00 2.69
N ALA A 125 15.68 -13.11 2.36
CA ALA A 125 16.89 -13.41 1.61
C ALA A 125 16.61 -14.22 0.32
N ILE A 126 15.58 -13.80 -0.44
CA ILE A 126 15.14 -14.52 -1.64
C ILE A 126 16.13 -14.27 -2.78
N ILE A 127 16.67 -15.36 -3.35
CA ILE A 127 17.65 -15.32 -4.44
C ILE A 127 17.03 -15.91 -5.72
N GLY A 128 17.32 -15.28 -6.87
CA GLY A 128 16.96 -15.80 -8.19
C GLY A 128 15.46 -15.79 -8.50
N LYS A 129 14.68 -14.93 -7.82
CA LYS A 129 13.24 -14.76 -8.04
C LYS A 129 12.86 -13.30 -8.34
N ASP A 130 13.80 -12.52 -8.85
CA ASP A 130 13.64 -11.09 -9.07
C ASP A 130 12.44 -10.76 -9.96
N ASP A 131 12.17 -11.54 -11.01
CA ASP A 131 11.02 -11.35 -11.89
C ASP A 131 9.67 -11.52 -11.18
N VAL A 132 9.59 -12.46 -10.23
CA VAL A 132 8.37 -12.69 -9.44
C VAL A 132 8.16 -11.52 -8.48
N LEU A 133 9.21 -11.11 -7.79
CA LEU A 133 9.18 -10.03 -6.81
C LEU A 133 8.87 -8.67 -7.47
N LYS A 134 9.49 -8.40 -8.62
CA LYS A 134 9.18 -7.24 -9.45
C LYS A 134 7.70 -7.21 -9.85
N ARG A 135 7.16 -8.36 -10.27
CA ARG A 135 5.73 -8.47 -10.63
C ARG A 135 4.82 -8.22 -9.43
N VAL A 136 5.21 -8.64 -8.22
CA VAL A 136 4.46 -8.32 -6.99
C VAL A 136 4.41 -6.82 -6.79
N THR A 137 5.55 -6.12 -6.90
CA THR A 137 5.63 -4.66 -6.78
C THR A 137 4.76 -3.96 -7.82
N GLU A 138 4.92 -4.28 -9.10
CA GLU A 138 4.21 -3.64 -10.22
C GLU A 138 2.69 -3.80 -10.10
N VAL A 139 2.23 -5.00 -9.78
CA VAL A 139 0.80 -5.29 -9.62
C VAL A 139 0.22 -4.53 -8.44
N THR A 140 0.86 -4.56 -7.27
CA THR A 140 0.36 -3.88 -6.09
C THR A 140 0.36 -2.36 -6.29
N GLN A 141 1.38 -1.82 -6.94
CA GLN A 141 1.45 -0.41 -7.33
C GLN A 141 0.30 -0.02 -8.29
N SER A 142 -0.01 -0.86 -9.28
CA SER A 142 -1.13 -0.64 -10.20
C SER A 142 -2.48 -0.63 -9.48
N LEU A 143 -2.70 -1.56 -8.54
CA LEU A 143 -3.91 -1.62 -7.73
C LEU A 143 -4.03 -0.38 -6.84
N ALA A 144 -2.92 0.01 -6.19
CA ALA A 144 -2.87 1.19 -5.34
C ALA A 144 -3.22 2.47 -6.12
N LYS A 145 -2.65 2.65 -7.30
CA LYS A 145 -2.96 3.79 -8.16
C LYS A 145 -4.46 3.89 -8.49
N LYS A 146 -5.09 2.78 -8.89
CA LYS A 146 -6.53 2.72 -9.16
C LYS A 146 -7.38 3.06 -7.93
N ALA A 147 -6.86 2.78 -6.73
CA ALA A 147 -7.58 3.01 -5.49
C ALA A 147 -7.53 4.46 -5.01
N VAL A 148 -6.44 5.20 -5.26
CA VAL A 148 -6.20 6.52 -4.68
C VAL A 148 -6.45 7.69 -5.65
N GLU A 149 -6.56 7.44 -6.95
CA GLU A 149 -6.84 8.41 -8.02
C GLU A 149 -8.31 8.39 -8.43
#